data_473a4378611e55f01bc76bc00614e9b6
#
_entry.id   473a4378611e55f01bc76bc00614e9b6
#
_cell.length_a   1.000
_cell.length_b   1.000
_cell.length_c   1.000
_cell.angle_alpha   90.00
_cell.angle_beta   90.00
_cell.angle_gamma   90.00
#
_symmetry.space_group_name_H-M   'P 1'
#
loop_
_entity.id
_entity.type
_entity.pdbx_description
1 polymer ?
#
loop_
_entity_poly.entity_id
_entity_poly.type
_entity_poly.pdbx_seq_one_letter_code
_entity_poly.pdbx_strand_id
1 'polypeptide(L)'
;MTNEVELAHLDLRYERFRLKQAALEERLLAAIAQRGIEEPLEGVDLPAGAAGGHGVRLLLNGFKRYRCARKLRLATVPYVSLGPDEAVGILSLLRTANHRALSILEQAAFIAELKNVRAMNVAQIAAELCRSKAWVSVRLGLFTELSQPVREKLFAGAFPVYAYMSALRPFMRMNGVRREQIEEFVLALSGKGLSVREVEQLAHGCFRGPASFRQEIIKGNVALSLERLRQATPSPDGCSEFERVMIGDLELTQKYMQRVMGKSRDPRLASRAFHAQSHLLTAGILSRAPAFGQTLKELHDRNGQA
;
A
#
# COMPACT_ATOMS: atom_id res chain seq x y z
N MET A 1 9.06 -28.69 -12.51
CA MET A 1 9.87 -28.65 -13.77
C MET A 1 9.52 -27.36 -14.50
N THR A 2 10.52 -26.66 -15.00
CA THR A 2 10.32 -25.43 -15.80
C THR A 2 10.10 -25.84 -17.25
N ASN A 3 9.01 -25.38 -17.84
CA ASN A 3 8.67 -25.64 -19.25
C ASN A 3 8.72 -24.33 -20.04
N GLU A 4 9.11 -24.39 -21.31
CA GLU A 4 8.95 -23.27 -22.23
C GLU A 4 7.50 -23.19 -22.72
N VAL A 5 6.90 -22.01 -22.62
CA VAL A 5 5.52 -21.78 -23.10
C VAL A 5 5.46 -20.56 -24.02
N GLU A 6 4.61 -20.62 -25.02
CA GLU A 6 4.38 -19.50 -25.91
C GLU A 6 3.62 -18.37 -25.19
N LEU A 7 4.07 -17.14 -25.38
CA LEU A 7 3.44 -15.96 -24.79
C LEU A 7 1.97 -15.81 -25.18
N ALA A 8 1.62 -16.23 -26.42
CA ALA A 8 0.27 -16.12 -26.93
C ALA A 8 -0.74 -17.05 -26.21
N HIS A 9 -0.25 -18.12 -25.59
CA HIS A 9 -1.08 -19.12 -24.89
C HIS A 9 -1.33 -18.80 -23.42
N LEU A 10 -0.87 -17.64 -22.94
CA LEU A 10 -1.05 -17.22 -21.54
C LEU A 10 -2.30 -16.35 -21.39
N ASP A 11 -3.24 -16.79 -20.55
CA ASP A 11 -4.38 -15.98 -20.11
C ASP A 11 -3.94 -15.01 -19.01
N LEU A 12 -4.20 -13.74 -19.20
CA LEU A 12 -3.74 -12.65 -18.35
C LEU A 12 -4.83 -12.07 -17.43
N ARG A 13 -5.93 -12.77 -17.19
CA ARG A 13 -7.08 -12.24 -16.43
C ARG A 13 -6.71 -11.69 -15.04
N TYR A 14 -5.65 -12.19 -14.41
CA TYR A 14 -5.15 -11.74 -13.11
C TYR A 14 -4.14 -10.58 -13.20
N GLU A 15 -3.81 -10.06 -14.39
CA GLU A 15 -2.98 -8.86 -14.51
C GLU A 15 -3.60 -7.66 -13.80
N ARG A 16 -4.93 -7.58 -13.75
CA ARG A 16 -5.70 -6.56 -13.03
C ARG A 16 -5.44 -6.53 -11.52
N PHE A 17 -4.88 -7.59 -10.94
CA PHE A 17 -4.51 -7.71 -9.53
C PHE A 17 -3.05 -7.41 -9.28
N ARG A 18 -2.30 -6.96 -10.29
CA ARG A 18 -0.87 -6.70 -10.19
C ARG A 18 -0.58 -5.21 -10.36
N LEU A 19 0.20 -4.67 -9.41
CA LEU A 19 0.61 -3.27 -9.46
C LEU A 19 1.54 -3.00 -10.65
N LYS A 20 1.23 -1.96 -11.42
CA LYS A 20 2.11 -1.47 -12.48
C LYS A 20 3.13 -0.50 -11.90
N GLN A 21 4.41 -0.69 -12.24
CA GLN A 21 5.54 0.09 -11.74
C GLN A 21 6.53 0.32 -12.88
N ALA A 22 6.34 1.38 -13.65
CA ALA A 22 7.08 1.65 -14.89
C ALA A 22 8.62 1.63 -14.71
N ALA A 23 9.13 2.33 -13.70
CA ALA A 23 10.58 2.40 -13.46
C ALA A 23 11.23 1.03 -13.14
N LEU A 24 10.49 0.13 -12.46
CA LEU A 24 10.99 -1.23 -12.22
C LEU A 24 10.90 -2.09 -13.48
N GLU A 25 9.92 -1.88 -14.32
CA GLU A 25 9.78 -2.60 -15.59
C GLU A 25 10.87 -2.20 -16.60
N GLU A 26 11.28 -0.94 -16.63
CA GLU A 26 12.40 -0.48 -17.47
C GLU A 26 13.72 -1.13 -17.09
N ARG A 27 14.02 -1.19 -15.78
CA ARG A 27 15.22 -1.89 -15.28
C ARG A 27 15.18 -3.38 -15.59
N LEU A 28 14.01 -4.00 -15.41
CA LEU A 28 13.81 -5.42 -15.70
C LEU A 28 13.93 -5.71 -17.21
N LEU A 29 13.43 -4.81 -18.07
CA LEU A 29 13.55 -4.92 -19.51
C LEU A 29 15.02 -4.96 -19.95
N ALA A 30 15.86 -4.06 -19.42
CA ALA A 30 17.28 -4.04 -19.71
C ALA A 30 17.99 -5.33 -19.23
N ALA A 31 17.64 -5.82 -18.05
CA ALA A 31 18.20 -7.06 -17.51
C ALA A 31 17.80 -8.29 -18.35
N ILE A 32 16.53 -8.40 -18.76
CA ILE A 32 16.03 -9.50 -19.61
C ILE A 32 16.66 -9.45 -21.00
N ALA A 33 16.87 -8.26 -21.56
CA ALA A 33 17.53 -8.11 -22.86
C ALA A 33 18.99 -8.64 -22.86
N GLN A 34 19.67 -8.58 -21.70
CA GLN A 34 21.05 -9.03 -21.56
C GLN A 34 21.19 -10.52 -21.18
N ARG A 35 20.33 -11.01 -20.28
CA ARG A 35 20.49 -12.33 -19.64
C ARG A 35 19.33 -13.29 -19.84
N GLY A 36 18.28 -12.83 -20.54
CA GLY A 36 17.04 -13.60 -20.65
C GLY A 36 16.21 -13.56 -19.35
N ILE A 37 15.19 -14.41 -19.29
CA ILE A 37 14.32 -14.55 -18.12
C ILE A 37 14.90 -15.66 -17.21
N GLU A 38 15.56 -15.27 -16.13
CA GLU A 38 16.17 -16.20 -15.17
C GLU A 38 15.14 -16.86 -14.24
N GLU A 39 14.12 -16.11 -13.78
CA GLU A 39 13.03 -16.64 -12.98
C GLU A 39 11.83 -16.96 -13.85
N PRO A 40 11.26 -18.18 -13.80
CA PRO A 40 10.11 -18.53 -14.61
C PRO A 40 8.86 -17.72 -14.27
N LEU A 41 7.94 -17.61 -15.21
CA LEU A 41 6.58 -17.15 -14.98
C LEU A 41 5.83 -18.25 -14.22
N GLU A 42 4.88 -17.88 -13.37
CA GLU A 42 4.15 -18.82 -12.54
C GLU A 42 2.63 -18.73 -12.80
N GLY A 43 2.00 -19.87 -12.96
CA GLY A 43 0.56 -19.91 -13.26
C GLY A 43 -0.07 -21.24 -12.97
N VAL A 44 -1.20 -21.53 -13.58
CA VAL A 44 -1.90 -22.83 -13.50
C VAL A 44 -2.28 -23.32 -14.88
N ASP A 45 -2.20 -24.63 -15.06
CA ASP A 45 -2.64 -25.30 -16.27
C ASP A 45 -4.08 -25.80 -16.05
N LEU A 46 -5.05 -25.09 -16.61
CA LEU A 46 -6.43 -25.50 -16.55
C LEU A 46 -6.68 -26.58 -17.61
N PRO A 47 -7.40 -27.67 -17.26
CA PRO A 47 -7.71 -28.72 -18.23
C PRO A 47 -8.52 -28.14 -19.40
N ALA A 48 -8.35 -28.75 -20.55
CA ALA A 48 -9.20 -28.47 -21.70
C ALA A 48 -10.67 -28.73 -21.31
N GLY A 49 -11.53 -27.73 -21.57
CA GLY A 49 -12.97 -27.90 -21.32
C GLY A 49 -13.55 -29.03 -22.17
N ALA A 50 -14.71 -29.57 -21.78
CA ALA A 50 -15.40 -30.69 -22.44
C ALA A 50 -15.69 -30.47 -23.97
N ALA A 51 -15.41 -29.30 -24.52
CA ALA A 51 -15.58 -28.93 -25.92
C ALA A 51 -14.32 -29.10 -26.81
N GLY A 52 -13.27 -29.80 -26.33
CA GLY A 52 -12.09 -30.13 -27.16
C GLY A 52 -11.11 -28.99 -27.38
N GLY A 53 -11.19 -27.90 -26.66
CA GLY A 53 -10.22 -26.80 -26.74
C GLY A 53 -8.88 -27.15 -26.05
N HIS A 54 -7.80 -26.49 -26.48
CA HIS A 54 -6.50 -26.59 -25.80
C HIS A 54 -6.63 -26.09 -24.34
N GLY A 55 -5.92 -26.76 -23.39
CA GLY A 55 -5.86 -26.33 -22.01
C GLY A 55 -5.38 -24.88 -21.90
N VAL A 56 -6.00 -24.10 -20.99
CA VAL A 56 -5.68 -22.69 -20.78
C VAL A 56 -4.59 -22.58 -19.74
N ARG A 57 -3.50 -21.88 -20.05
CA ARG A 57 -2.45 -21.51 -19.09
C ARG A 57 -2.74 -20.14 -18.53
N LEU A 58 -3.14 -20.14 -17.26
CA LEU A 58 -3.53 -18.93 -16.57
C LEU A 58 -2.34 -18.35 -15.78
N LEU A 59 -1.86 -17.17 -16.16
CA LEU A 59 -0.75 -16.51 -15.48
C LEU A 59 -1.20 -15.94 -14.13
N LEU A 60 -0.45 -16.25 -13.05
CA LEU A 60 -0.68 -15.73 -11.70
C LEU A 60 0.45 -14.78 -11.25
N ASN A 61 1.69 -15.03 -11.66
CA ASN A 61 2.85 -14.21 -11.31
C ASN A 61 3.82 -14.08 -12.49
N GLY A 62 4.62 -12.99 -12.48
CA GLY A 62 5.58 -12.72 -13.56
C GLY A 62 5.06 -11.78 -14.63
N PHE A 63 3.95 -11.06 -14.43
CA PHE A 63 3.38 -10.12 -15.40
C PHE A 63 4.36 -9.04 -15.89
N LYS A 64 5.28 -8.57 -15.05
CA LYS A 64 6.34 -7.63 -15.47
C LYS A 64 7.27 -8.31 -16.48
N ARG A 65 7.69 -9.56 -16.21
CA ARG A 65 8.50 -10.39 -17.13
C ARG A 65 7.75 -10.65 -18.43
N TYR A 66 6.47 -11.00 -18.36
CA TYR A 66 5.60 -11.15 -19.52
C TYR A 66 5.59 -9.89 -20.40
N ARG A 67 5.36 -8.71 -19.81
CA ARG A 67 5.34 -7.45 -20.55
C ARG A 67 6.70 -7.11 -21.17
N CYS A 68 7.79 -7.38 -20.45
CA CYS A 68 9.15 -7.24 -20.99
C CYS A 68 9.42 -8.21 -22.16
N ALA A 69 9.05 -9.49 -21.99
CA ALA A 69 9.18 -10.50 -23.05
C ALA A 69 8.42 -10.09 -24.32
N ARG A 70 7.18 -9.59 -24.16
CA ARG A 70 6.38 -9.08 -25.28
C ARG A 70 7.02 -7.89 -25.97
N LYS A 71 7.61 -6.93 -25.22
CA LYS A 71 8.36 -5.80 -25.79
C LYS A 71 9.60 -6.24 -26.56
N LEU A 72 10.29 -7.27 -26.08
CA LEU A 72 11.46 -7.88 -26.71
C LEU A 72 11.09 -8.87 -27.86
N ARG A 73 9.79 -9.08 -28.10
CA ARG A 73 9.28 -10.01 -29.12
C ARG A 73 9.77 -11.44 -28.93
N LEU A 74 9.93 -11.88 -27.68
CA LEU A 74 10.24 -13.28 -27.38
C LEU A 74 9.02 -14.14 -27.74
N ALA A 75 9.24 -15.29 -28.40
CA ALA A 75 8.16 -16.23 -28.73
C ALA A 75 7.74 -17.05 -27.52
N THR A 76 8.72 -17.50 -26.72
CA THR A 76 8.52 -18.37 -25.56
C THR A 76 9.12 -17.76 -24.29
N VAL A 77 8.66 -18.24 -23.16
CA VAL A 77 9.16 -17.86 -21.82
C VAL A 77 9.18 -19.07 -20.90
N PRO A 78 10.15 -19.13 -19.95
CA PRO A 78 10.16 -20.17 -18.93
C PRO A 78 8.93 -20.02 -18.00
N TYR A 79 8.26 -21.13 -17.74
CA TYR A 79 7.01 -21.20 -16.98
C TYR A 79 7.00 -22.37 -16.01
N VAL A 80 6.35 -22.18 -14.86
CA VAL A 80 6.10 -23.20 -13.84
C VAL A 80 4.63 -23.20 -13.46
N SER A 81 4.02 -24.38 -13.46
CA SER A 81 2.67 -24.59 -12.96
C SER A 81 2.67 -24.67 -11.45
N LEU A 82 1.81 -23.88 -10.79
CA LEU A 82 1.61 -23.86 -9.33
C LEU A 82 0.51 -24.83 -8.86
N GLY A 83 -0.20 -25.46 -9.80
CA GLY A 83 -1.26 -26.40 -9.47
C GLY A 83 -2.23 -26.64 -10.62
N PRO A 84 -3.17 -27.55 -10.42
CA PRO A 84 -4.11 -27.99 -11.46
C PRO A 84 -5.34 -27.07 -11.60
N ASP A 85 -5.55 -26.15 -10.68
CA ASP A 85 -6.70 -25.23 -10.68
C ASP A 85 -6.35 -23.84 -10.08
N GLU A 86 -7.21 -22.87 -10.35
CA GLU A 86 -7.03 -21.48 -9.95
C GLU A 86 -6.86 -21.32 -8.43
N ALA A 87 -7.69 -21.98 -7.62
CA ALA A 87 -7.65 -21.80 -6.17
C ALA A 87 -6.36 -22.38 -5.57
N VAL A 88 -5.94 -23.57 -6.03
CA VAL A 88 -4.67 -24.19 -5.62
C VAL A 88 -3.50 -23.31 -6.03
N GLY A 89 -3.49 -22.78 -7.25
CA GLY A 89 -2.45 -21.90 -7.74
C GLY A 89 -2.37 -20.59 -6.95
N ILE A 90 -3.51 -19.94 -6.68
CA ILE A 90 -3.57 -18.71 -5.86
C ILE A 90 -3.10 -18.99 -4.43
N LEU A 91 -3.51 -20.08 -3.81
CA LEU A 91 -3.05 -20.48 -2.47
C LEU A 91 -1.54 -20.73 -2.46
N SER A 92 -1.01 -21.44 -3.46
CA SER A 92 0.43 -21.68 -3.61
C SER A 92 1.19 -20.37 -3.75
N LEU A 93 0.74 -19.47 -4.62
CA LEU A 93 1.32 -18.12 -4.79
C LEU A 93 1.32 -17.33 -3.48
N LEU A 94 0.21 -17.33 -2.74
CA LEU A 94 0.09 -16.59 -1.46
C LEU A 94 0.95 -17.18 -0.34
N ARG A 95 1.19 -18.52 -0.33
CA ARG A 95 2.08 -19.19 0.63
C ARG A 95 3.54 -18.88 0.38
N THR A 96 3.97 -18.90 -0.88
CA THR A 96 5.36 -18.70 -1.28
C THR A 96 5.73 -17.21 -1.38
N ALA A 97 4.75 -16.34 -1.59
CA ALA A 97 4.96 -14.91 -1.71
C ALA A 97 5.49 -14.31 -0.39
N ASN A 98 6.73 -13.88 -0.43
CA ASN A 98 7.29 -12.99 0.58
C ASN A 98 6.79 -11.54 0.33
N HIS A 99 7.04 -10.63 1.27
CA HIS A 99 6.61 -9.22 1.16
C HIS A 99 7.16 -8.46 -0.07
N ARG A 100 8.17 -9.00 -0.75
CA ARG A 100 8.72 -8.42 -1.98
C ARG A 100 7.99 -8.89 -3.23
N ALA A 101 7.38 -10.08 -3.19
CA ALA A 101 6.68 -10.65 -4.35
C ALA A 101 5.26 -10.12 -4.52
N LEU A 102 4.50 -9.93 -3.42
CA LEU A 102 3.12 -9.42 -3.42
C LEU A 102 2.92 -8.34 -2.37
N SER A 103 2.46 -7.17 -2.79
CA SER A 103 1.99 -6.12 -1.88
C SER A 103 0.74 -6.55 -1.11
N ILE A 104 0.43 -5.85 0.00
CA ILE A 104 -0.79 -6.12 0.77
C ILE A 104 -2.07 -5.96 -0.07
N LEU A 105 -2.06 -5.05 -1.04
CA LEU A 105 -3.19 -4.81 -1.94
C LEU A 105 -3.37 -5.98 -2.93
N GLU A 106 -2.28 -6.48 -3.50
CA GLU A 106 -2.31 -7.65 -4.39
C GLU A 106 -2.74 -8.91 -3.62
N GLN A 107 -2.22 -9.13 -2.40
CA GLN A 107 -2.69 -10.20 -1.52
C GLN A 107 -4.19 -10.09 -1.24
N ALA A 108 -4.68 -8.87 -0.96
CA ALA A 108 -6.09 -8.63 -0.71
C ALA A 108 -6.98 -8.97 -1.92
N ALA A 109 -6.52 -8.65 -3.13
CA ALA A 109 -7.23 -8.98 -4.37
C ALA A 109 -7.30 -10.49 -4.61
N PHE A 110 -6.19 -11.22 -4.45
CA PHE A 110 -6.17 -12.67 -4.58
C PHE A 110 -7.00 -13.39 -3.50
N ILE A 111 -6.98 -12.88 -2.26
CA ILE A 111 -7.83 -13.44 -1.19
C ILE A 111 -9.32 -13.20 -1.47
N ALA A 112 -9.68 -12.05 -2.02
CA ALA A 112 -11.05 -11.78 -2.44
C ALA A 112 -11.48 -12.72 -3.58
N GLU A 113 -10.59 -13.03 -4.50
CA GLU A 113 -10.85 -13.96 -5.60
C GLU A 113 -11.06 -15.39 -5.11
N LEU A 114 -10.32 -15.87 -4.10
CA LEU A 114 -10.55 -17.19 -3.50
C LEU A 114 -11.99 -17.35 -2.98
N LYS A 115 -12.61 -16.29 -2.47
CA LYS A 115 -14.03 -16.31 -2.09
C LYS A 115 -14.93 -16.49 -3.31
N ASN A 116 -14.60 -15.87 -4.44
CA ASN A 116 -15.43 -15.89 -5.66
C ASN A 116 -15.25 -17.19 -6.44
N VAL A 117 -14.00 -17.68 -6.57
CA VAL A 117 -13.67 -18.88 -7.36
C VAL A 117 -14.07 -20.16 -6.64
N ARG A 118 -13.86 -20.22 -5.32
CA ARG A 118 -14.12 -21.45 -4.51
C ARG A 118 -15.14 -21.24 -3.40
N ALA A 119 -15.77 -20.09 -3.32
CA ALA A 119 -16.71 -19.74 -2.23
C ALA A 119 -16.13 -20.01 -0.82
N MET A 120 -14.79 -19.92 -0.67
CA MET A 120 -14.10 -20.19 0.59
C MET A 120 -14.44 -19.14 1.63
N ASN A 121 -14.73 -19.57 2.85
CA ASN A 121 -14.89 -18.65 3.96
C ASN A 121 -13.54 -18.25 4.58
N VAL A 122 -13.55 -17.23 5.45
CA VAL A 122 -12.34 -16.68 6.10
C VAL A 122 -11.56 -17.76 6.87
N ALA A 123 -12.25 -18.70 7.53
CA ALA A 123 -11.61 -19.74 8.32
C ALA A 123 -10.87 -20.76 7.43
N GLN A 124 -11.48 -21.14 6.31
CA GLN A 124 -10.88 -22.02 5.32
C GLN A 124 -9.66 -21.40 4.67
N ILE A 125 -9.76 -20.14 4.20
CA ILE A 125 -8.62 -19.41 3.61
C ILE A 125 -7.48 -19.28 4.62
N ALA A 126 -7.80 -18.98 5.89
CA ALA A 126 -6.81 -18.86 6.96
C ALA A 126 -6.08 -20.18 7.23
N ALA A 127 -6.81 -21.28 7.29
CA ALA A 127 -6.26 -22.63 7.48
C ALA A 127 -5.34 -23.01 6.30
N GLU A 128 -5.80 -22.84 5.06
CA GLU A 128 -5.04 -23.14 3.85
C GLU A 128 -3.74 -22.33 3.73
N LEU A 129 -3.78 -21.06 4.14
CA LEU A 129 -2.61 -20.18 4.10
C LEU A 129 -1.71 -20.28 5.34
N CYS A 130 -2.04 -21.10 6.34
CA CYS A 130 -1.37 -21.14 7.64
C CYS A 130 -1.26 -19.74 8.27
N ARG A 131 -2.35 -18.93 8.21
CA ARG A 131 -2.44 -17.57 8.74
C ARG A 131 -3.60 -17.42 9.71
N SER A 132 -3.58 -16.37 10.54
CA SER A 132 -4.71 -16.07 11.42
C SER A 132 -5.94 -15.60 10.62
N LYS A 133 -7.15 -15.86 11.15
CA LYS A 133 -8.40 -15.32 10.59
C LYS A 133 -8.36 -13.78 10.52
N ALA A 134 -7.74 -13.14 11.51
CA ALA A 134 -7.56 -11.68 11.53
C ALA A 134 -6.71 -11.20 10.33
N TRP A 135 -5.66 -11.94 9.97
CA TRP A 135 -4.81 -11.62 8.82
C TRP A 135 -5.60 -11.63 7.51
N VAL A 136 -6.46 -12.63 7.32
CA VAL A 136 -7.34 -12.73 6.14
C VAL A 136 -8.41 -11.64 6.15
N SER A 137 -9.08 -11.43 7.29
CA SER A 137 -10.14 -10.43 7.43
C SER A 137 -9.66 -9.00 7.16
N VAL A 138 -8.45 -8.64 7.61
CA VAL A 138 -7.86 -7.32 7.35
C VAL A 138 -7.66 -7.09 5.84
N ARG A 139 -7.25 -8.10 5.09
CA ARG A 139 -7.05 -8.00 3.63
C ARG A 139 -8.36 -7.94 2.87
N LEU A 140 -9.33 -8.76 3.24
CA LEU A 140 -10.68 -8.69 2.68
C LEU A 140 -11.33 -7.33 2.96
N GLY A 141 -11.22 -6.85 4.21
CA GLY A 141 -11.72 -5.54 4.59
C GLY A 141 -11.06 -4.41 3.80
N LEU A 142 -9.75 -4.48 3.57
CA LEU A 142 -9.05 -3.51 2.72
C LEU A 142 -9.61 -3.50 1.28
N PHE A 143 -9.80 -4.68 0.69
CA PHE A 143 -10.31 -4.78 -0.67
C PHE A 143 -11.75 -4.29 -0.82
N THR A 144 -12.59 -4.53 0.19
CA THR A 144 -13.99 -4.08 0.24
C THR A 144 -14.10 -2.57 0.51
N GLU A 145 -13.18 -2.02 1.31
CA GLU A 145 -13.10 -0.59 1.64
C GLU A 145 -12.83 0.27 0.39
N LEU A 146 -12.04 -0.24 -0.56
CA LEU A 146 -11.71 0.44 -1.80
C LEU A 146 -12.88 0.39 -2.79
N SER A 147 -13.29 1.55 -3.30
CA SER A 147 -14.19 1.61 -4.46
C SER A 147 -13.51 1.10 -5.72
N GLN A 148 -14.29 0.69 -6.71
CA GLN A 148 -13.73 0.19 -7.96
C GLN A 148 -12.85 1.24 -8.66
N PRO A 149 -13.25 2.53 -8.82
CA PRO A 149 -12.41 3.54 -9.45
C PRO A 149 -11.08 3.75 -8.71
N VAL A 150 -11.08 3.75 -7.38
CA VAL A 150 -9.85 3.87 -6.58
C VAL A 150 -8.95 2.66 -6.77
N ARG A 151 -9.49 1.44 -6.77
CA ARG A 151 -8.71 0.21 -7.05
C ARG A 151 -8.01 0.29 -8.40
N GLU A 152 -8.72 0.69 -9.45
CA GLU A 152 -8.16 0.82 -10.80
C GLU A 152 -6.98 1.79 -10.83
N LYS A 153 -7.08 2.97 -10.17
CA LYS A 153 -5.98 3.94 -10.09
C LYS A 153 -4.77 3.42 -9.31
N LEU A 154 -5.01 2.72 -8.20
CA LEU A 154 -3.94 2.12 -7.39
C LEU A 154 -3.22 1.00 -8.17
N PHE A 155 -3.95 0.08 -8.79
CA PHE A 155 -3.35 -1.01 -9.57
C PHE A 155 -2.68 -0.53 -10.86
N ALA A 156 -3.21 0.51 -11.48
CA ALA A 156 -2.57 1.16 -12.63
C ALA A 156 -1.26 1.90 -12.28
N GLY A 157 -0.95 2.06 -10.98
CA GLY A 157 0.19 2.85 -10.51
C GLY A 157 0.01 4.35 -10.69
N ALA A 158 -1.22 4.80 -10.98
CA ALA A 158 -1.56 6.21 -11.17
C ALA A 158 -1.65 6.99 -9.85
N PHE A 159 -1.78 6.29 -8.72
CA PHE A 159 -1.77 6.86 -7.38
C PHE A 159 -0.88 6.02 -6.45
N PRO A 160 -0.05 6.64 -5.57
CA PRO A 160 0.84 5.89 -4.69
C PRO A 160 0.07 5.05 -3.66
N VAL A 161 0.19 3.72 -3.74
CA VAL A 161 -0.48 2.79 -2.80
C VAL A 161 -0.09 3.08 -1.35
N TYR A 162 1.19 3.38 -1.11
CA TYR A 162 1.68 3.69 0.22
C TYR A 162 1.01 4.95 0.79
N ALA A 163 0.85 6.02 -0.01
CA ALA A 163 0.15 7.23 0.42
C ALA A 163 -1.33 6.96 0.76
N TYR A 164 -2.01 6.11 -0.02
CA TYR A 164 -3.37 5.68 0.32
C TYR A 164 -3.42 5.00 1.69
N MET A 165 -2.50 4.06 1.94
CA MET A 165 -2.48 3.26 3.18
C MET A 165 -2.05 4.05 4.41
N SER A 166 -1.05 4.94 4.28
CA SER A 166 -0.45 5.67 5.40
C SER A 166 -1.13 7.00 5.71
N ALA A 167 -1.66 7.69 4.70
CA ALA A 167 -2.30 8.99 4.85
C ALA A 167 -3.83 8.91 4.78
N LEU A 168 -4.40 8.48 3.65
CA LEU A 168 -5.85 8.59 3.41
C LEU A 168 -6.69 7.65 4.27
N ARG A 169 -6.26 6.42 4.42
CA ARG A 169 -6.98 5.44 5.24
C ARG A 169 -7.11 5.82 6.71
N PRO A 170 -6.08 6.40 7.37
CA PRO A 170 -6.23 6.99 8.69
C PRO A 170 -7.23 8.16 8.74
N PHE A 171 -7.30 9.00 7.72
CA PHE A 171 -8.30 10.08 7.66
C PHE A 171 -9.73 9.56 7.70
N MET A 172 -10.05 8.51 6.97
CA MET A 172 -11.38 7.87 7.04
C MET A 172 -11.71 7.39 8.46
N ARG A 173 -10.75 6.79 9.15
CA ARG A 173 -10.96 6.17 10.46
C ARG A 173 -11.01 7.16 11.62
N MET A 174 -10.19 8.20 11.57
CA MET A 174 -10.01 9.12 12.70
C MET A 174 -10.81 10.41 12.59
N ASN A 175 -11.11 10.86 11.37
CA ASN A 175 -11.70 12.19 11.12
C ASN A 175 -13.09 12.13 10.50
N GLY A 176 -13.70 10.96 10.38
CA GLY A 176 -15.04 10.81 9.80
C GLY A 176 -15.15 11.24 8.33
N VAL A 177 -14.01 11.26 7.61
CA VAL A 177 -14.00 11.57 6.18
C VAL A 177 -14.70 10.46 5.43
N ARG A 178 -15.70 10.81 4.64
CA ARG A 178 -16.53 9.85 3.89
C ARG A 178 -15.74 9.24 2.73
N ARG A 179 -16.07 8.01 2.40
CA ARG A 179 -15.44 7.24 1.31
C ARG A 179 -15.48 7.98 -0.03
N GLU A 180 -16.59 8.63 -0.33
CA GLU A 180 -16.78 9.40 -1.57
C GLU A 180 -15.81 10.57 -1.67
N GLN A 181 -15.50 11.20 -0.54
CA GLN A 181 -14.53 12.30 -0.49
C GLN A 181 -13.10 11.82 -0.75
N ILE A 182 -12.74 10.63 -0.25
CA ILE A 182 -11.44 10.01 -0.56
C ILE A 182 -11.38 9.60 -2.02
N GLU A 183 -12.48 9.07 -2.57
CA GLU A 183 -12.54 8.72 -4.00
C GLU A 183 -12.32 9.94 -4.88
N GLU A 184 -13.07 11.04 -4.66
CA GLU A 184 -12.89 12.30 -5.38
C GLU A 184 -11.42 12.77 -5.32
N PHE A 185 -10.83 12.74 -4.13
CA PHE A 185 -9.45 13.14 -3.90
C PHE A 185 -8.46 12.27 -4.69
N VAL A 186 -8.61 10.95 -4.62
CA VAL A 186 -7.73 10.01 -5.34
C VAL A 186 -7.87 10.19 -6.85
N LEU A 187 -9.09 10.34 -7.36
CA LEU A 187 -9.33 10.53 -8.79
C LEU A 187 -8.74 11.85 -9.29
N ALA A 188 -8.91 12.94 -8.53
CA ALA A 188 -8.36 14.25 -8.89
C ALA A 188 -6.82 14.28 -8.94
N LEU A 189 -6.15 13.48 -8.10
CA LEU A 189 -4.69 13.45 -7.99
C LEU A 189 -4.03 12.32 -8.79
N SER A 190 -4.80 11.37 -9.32
CA SER A 190 -4.26 10.25 -10.09
C SER A 190 -3.55 10.71 -11.36
N GLY A 191 -2.40 10.10 -11.67
CA GLY A 191 -1.59 10.39 -12.86
C GLY A 191 -0.71 11.64 -12.76
N LYS A 192 -0.70 12.34 -11.62
CA LYS A 192 0.07 13.58 -11.44
C LYS A 192 1.50 13.35 -10.91
N GLY A 193 1.92 12.10 -10.73
CA GLY A 193 3.29 11.76 -10.32
C GLY A 193 3.69 12.26 -8.92
N LEU A 194 2.72 12.45 -8.04
CA LEU A 194 2.93 13.01 -6.70
C LEU A 194 3.69 12.05 -5.78
N SER A 195 4.60 12.58 -5.00
CA SER A 195 5.25 11.86 -3.91
C SER A 195 4.29 11.61 -2.76
N VAL A 196 4.62 10.64 -1.89
CA VAL A 196 3.83 10.34 -0.68
C VAL A 196 3.65 11.58 0.20
N ARG A 197 4.72 12.37 0.39
CA ARG A 197 4.69 13.59 1.20
C ARG A 197 3.75 14.65 0.62
N GLU A 198 3.75 14.85 -0.69
CA GLU A 198 2.83 15.79 -1.35
C GLU A 198 1.38 15.35 -1.21
N VAL A 199 1.10 14.04 -1.34
CA VAL A 199 -0.24 13.50 -1.09
C VAL A 199 -0.67 13.72 0.36
N GLU A 200 0.21 13.52 1.35
CA GLU A 200 -0.08 13.78 2.76
C GLU A 200 -0.40 15.26 3.01
N GLN A 201 0.39 16.18 2.48
CA GLN A 201 0.14 17.62 2.59
C GLN A 201 -1.19 18.03 1.96
N LEU A 202 -1.46 17.55 0.74
CA LEU A 202 -2.72 17.81 0.05
C LEU A 202 -3.93 17.21 0.79
N ALA A 203 -3.79 16.02 1.38
CA ALA A 203 -4.85 15.40 2.17
C ALA A 203 -5.16 16.23 3.43
N HIS A 204 -4.14 16.73 4.14
CA HIS A 204 -4.34 17.65 5.26
C HIS A 204 -5.07 18.92 4.82
N GLY A 205 -4.61 19.57 3.76
CA GLY A 205 -5.28 20.77 3.22
C GLY A 205 -6.71 20.52 2.75
N CYS A 206 -6.95 19.38 2.09
CA CYS A 206 -8.26 19.02 1.57
C CYS A 206 -9.29 18.70 2.66
N PHE A 207 -8.89 17.94 3.70
CA PHE A 207 -9.82 17.41 4.69
C PHE A 207 -9.88 18.20 6.01
N ARG A 208 -8.89 19.06 6.26
CA ARG A 208 -8.82 19.91 7.47
C ARG A 208 -8.79 21.41 7.15
N GLY A 209 -8.48 21.77 5.91
CA GLY A 209 -8.43 23.15 5.45
C GLY A 209 -9.81 23.71 5.05
N PRO A 210 -9.84 24.96 4.59
CA PRO A 210 -11.07 25.63 4.15
C PRO A 210 -11.66 24.96 2.90
N ALA A 211 -12.99 25.08 2.75
CA ALA A 211 -13.73 24.48 1.63
C ALA A 211 -13.24 24.95 0.24
N SER A 212 -12.77 26.19 0.13
CA SER A 212 -12.19 26.74 -1.11
C SER A 212 -10.95 25.97 -1.54
N PHE A 213 -10.07 25.61 -0.59
CA PHE A 213 -8.87 24.85 -0.86
C PHE A 213 -9.18 23.44 -1.35
N ARG A 214 -10.17 22.78 -0.71
CA ARG A 214 -10.67 21.48 -1.16
C ARG A 214 -11.16 21.54 -2.61
N GLN A 215 -11.93 22.55 -2.98
CA GLN A 215 -12.42 22.71 -4.35
C GLN A 215 -11.28 22.87 -5.38
N GLU A 216 -10.21 23.59 -5.03
CA GLU A 216 -9.05 23.73 -5.89
C GLU A 216 -8.33 22.38 -6.13
N ILE A 217 -8.13 21.59 -5.06
CA ILE A 217 -7.52 20.26 -5.18
C ILE A 217 -8.37 19.35 -6.07
N ILE A 218 -9.69 19.31 -5.85
CA ILE A 218 -10.61 18.46 -6.62
C ILE A 218 -10.68 18.89 -8.09
N LYS A 219 -10.59 20.20 -8.38
CA LYS A 219 -10.47 20.71 -9.76
C LYS A 219 -9.12 20.38 -10.41
N GLY A 220 -8.19 19.80 -9.66
CA GLY A 220 -6.90 19.37 -10.17
C GLY A 220 -5.81 20.43 -10.19
N ASN A 221 -6.01 21.58 -9.54
CA ASN A 221 -5.02 22.66 -9.41
C ASN A 221 -3.95 22.35 -8.36
N VAL A 222 -3.28 21.20 -8.53
CA VAL A 222 -2.39 20.62 -7.52
C VAL A 222 -1.13 21.45 -7.31
N ALA A 223 -0.54 21.99 -8.38
CA ALA A 223 0.68 22.79 -8.29
C ALA A 223 0.45 24.05 -7.46
N LEU A 224 -0.65 24.78 -7.73
CA LEU A 224 -1.04 25.97 -6.98
C LEU A 224 -1.37 25.61 -5.52
N SER A 225 -2.06 24.51 -5.31
CA SER A 225 -2.41 24.04 -3.96
C SER A 225 -1.18 23.67 -3.13
N LEU A 226 -0.19 23.00 -3.72
CA LEU A 226 1.09 22.69 -3.06
C LEU A 226 1.90 23.96 -2.77
N GLU A 227 1.93 24.92 -3.71
CA GLU A 227 2.62 26.18 -3.50
C GLU A 227 1.99 26.97 -2.34
N ARG A 228 0.67 27.08 -2.29
CA ARG A 228 -0.05 27.71 -1.17
C ARG A 228 0.19 26.99 0.14
N LEU A 229 0.25 25.64 0.15
CA LEU A 229 0.58 24.90 1.37
C LEU A 229 2.02 25.12 1.81
N ARG A 230 2.96 25.26 0.87
CA ARG A 230 4.35 25.61 1.19
C ARG A 230 4.46 27.03 1.75
N GLN A 231 3.68 27.96 1.23
CA GLN A 231 3.63 29.35 1.71
C GLN A 231 2.85 29.48 3.05
N ALA A 232 1.81 28.69 3.25
CA ALA A 232 0.99 28.67 4.48
C ALA A 232 1.63 27.86 5.62
N THR A 233 2.46 26.87 5.30
CA THR A 233 3.40 26.30 6.25
C THR A 233 4.51 27.33 6.37
N PRO A 234 4.80 27.92 7.55
CA PRO A 234 6.00 28.72 7.69
C PRO A 234 7.15 27.86 7.17
N SER A 235 7.62 28.20 5.97
CA SER A 235 8.82 27.57 5.47
C SER A 235 9.88 27.84 6.52
N PRO A 236 10.65 26.86 6.98
CA PRO A 236 11.82 27.16 7.81
C PRO A 236 12.91 27.89 6.99
N ASP A 237 12.54 28.52 5.87
CA ASP A 237 13.38 29.42 5.11
C ASP A 237 13.62 30.67 5.94
N GLY A 238 14.69 30.65 6.70
CA GLY A 238 15.04 31.59 7.77
C GLY A 238 15.48 30.86 9.04
N CYS A 239 15.10 29.59 9.22
CA CYS A 239 15.59 28.78 10.32
C CYS A 239 16.99 28.25 10.03
N SER A 240 17.88 28.32 11.02
CA SER A 240 19.16 27.63 11.00
C SER A 240 18.95 26.11 10.91
N GLU A 241 20.00 25.38 10.54
CA GLU A 241 19.95 23.91 10.50
C GLU A 241 19.56 23.28 11.85
N PHE A 242 20.04 23.88 12.95
CA PHE A 242 19.70 23.45 14.30
C PHE A 242 18.21 23.65 14.62
N GLU A 243 17.61 24.78 14.23
CA GLU A 243 16.18 25.05 14.42
C GLU A 243 15.31 24.09 13.61
N ARG A 244 15.72 23.74 12.38
CA ARG A 244 15.01 22.74 11.56
C ARG A 244 15.03 21.34 12.20
N VAL A 245 16.16 20.93 12.79
CA VAL A 245 16.26 19.69 13.53
C VAL A 245 15.33 19.72 14.73
N MET A 246 15.31 20.82 15.50
CA MET A 246 14.44 20.97 16.67
C MET A 246 12.95 20.94 16.31
N ILE A 247 12.54 21.57 15.22
CA ILE A 247 11.16 21.50 14.71
C ILE A 247 10.81 20.05 14.34
N GLY A 248 11.69 19.36 13.65
CA GLY A 248 11.51 17.94 13.31
C GLY A 248 11.36 17.04 14.56
N ASP A 249 12.14 17.27 15.58
CA ASP A 249 12.05 16.55 16.87
C ASP A 249 10.73 16.84 17.60
N LEU A 250 10.23 18.07 17.56
CA LEU A 250 8.93 18.43 18.13
C LEU A 250 7.77 17.75 17.36
N GLU A 251 7.80 17.75 16.03
CA GLU A 251 6.82 17.05 15.19
C GLU A 251 6.82 15.54 15.50
N LEU A 252 8.00 14.95 15.59
CA LEU A 252 8.18 13.54 15.90
C LEU A 252 7.65 13.18 17.29
N THR A 253 7.95 14.02 18.27
CA THR A 253 7.45 13.89 19.65
C THR A 253 5.92 13.94 19.68
N GLN A 254 5.31 14.92 19.05
CA GLN A 254 3.85 15.04 18.95
C GLN A 254 3.22 13.81 18.30
N LYS A 255 3.80 13.32 17.22
CA LYS A 255 3.36 12.12 16.50
C LYS A 255 3.41 10.87 17.40
N TYR A 256 4.50 10.67 18.13
CA TYR A 256 4.63 9.52 19.04
C TYR A 256 3.69 9.61 20.23
N MET A 257 3.51 10.79 20.83
CA MET A 257 2.52 11.01 21.90
C MET A 257 1.11 10.62 21.44
N GLN A 258 0.66 11.11 20.30
CA GLN A 258 -0.65 10.77 19.74
C GLN A 258 -0.78 9.26 19.45
N ARG A 259 0.28 8.65 18.96
CA ARG A 259 0.31 7.22 18.67
C ARG A 259 0.22 6.35 19.94
N VAL A 260 0.90 6.74 21.01
CA VAL A 260 0.84 6.05 22.29
C VAL A 260 -0.56 6.22 22.91
N MET A 261 -1.08 7.46 22.97
CA MET A 261 -2.43 7.72 23.48
C MET A 261 -3.50 6.95 22.72
N GLY A 262 -3.42 6.90 21.39
CA GLY A 262 -4.39 6.19 20.58
C GLY A 262 -4.35 4.66 20.71
N LYS A 263 -3.21 4.10 21.11
CA LYS A 263 -3.02 2.64 21.23
C LYS A 263 -3.11 2.13 22.67
N SER A 264 -2.95 2.97 23.66
CA SER A 264 -2.86 2.57 25.08
C SER A 264 -4.08 1.82 25.61
N ARG A 265 -5.24 2.01 24.99
CA ARG A 265 -6.51 1.37 25.38
C ARG A 265 -6.89 0.17 24.52
N ASP A 266 -5.99 -0.31 23.65
CA ASP A 266 -6.27 -1.45 22.78
C ASP A 266 -6.31 -2.75 23.60
N PRO A 267 -7.44 -3.51 23.59
CA PRO A 267 -7.58 -4.74 24.38
C PRO A 267 -6.61 -5.86 23.97
N ARG A 268 -5.93 -5.73 22.85
CA ARG A 268 -4.89 -6.67 22.39
C ARG A 268 -3.58 -6.52 23.18
N LEU A 269 -3.42 -5.49 23.99
CA LEU A 269 -2.26 -5.26 24.86
C LEU A 269 -2.38 -6.05 26.15
N ALA A 270 -2.49 -7.38 26.08
CA ALA A 270 -2.82 -8.25 27.20
C ALA A 270 -1.70 -9.22 27.64
N SER A 271 -0.57 -9.27 26.89
CA SER A 271 0.48 -10.25 27.22
C SER A 271 1.31 -9.83 28.45
N ARG A 272 1.69 -10.82 29.28
CA ARG A 272 2.52 -10.59 30.47
C ARG A 272 3.88 -9.95 30.11
N ALA A 273 4.46 -10.34 28.99
CA ALA A 273 5.71 -9.76 28.50
C ALA A 273 5.55 -8.29 28.13
N PHE A 274 4.43 -7.92 27.48
CA PHE A 274 4.11 -6.52 27.19
C PHE A 274 3.96 -5.71 28.49
N HIS A 275 3.21 -6.22 29.48
CA HIS A 275 3.01 -5.51 30.74
C HIS A 275 4.32 -5.25 31.49
N ALA A 276 5.21 -6.25 31.57
CA ALA A 276 6.51 -6.09 32.23
C ALA A 276 7.38 -5.03 31.51
N GLN A 277 7.45 -5.10 30.18
CA GLN A 277 8.29 -4.19 29.41
C GLN A 277 7.71 -2.78 29.32
N SER A 278 6.38 -2.65 29.17
CA SER A 278 5.70 -1.36 29.15
C SER A 278 5.79 -0.64 30.49
N HIS A 279 5.75 -1.38 31.61
CA HIS A 279 5.90 -0.81 32.95
C HIS A 279 7.26 -0.09 33.12
N LEU A 280 8.36 -0.72 32.69
CA LEU A 280 9.69 -0.11 32.75
C LEU A 280 9.79 1.14 31.86
N LEU A 281 9.29 1.07 30.62
CA LEU A 281 9.33 2.19 29.69
C LEU A 281 8.46 3.36 30.15
N THR A 282 7.25 3.08 30.64
CA THR A 282 6.34 4.12 31.14
C THR A 282 6.88 4.77 32.41
N ALA A 283 7.50 4.02 33.33
CA ALA A 283 8.17 4.58 34.50
C ALA A 283 9.29 5.55 34.11
N GLY A 284 10.12 5.17 33.09
CA GLY A 284 11.16 6.04 32.52
C GLY A 284 10.63 7.31 31.86
N ILE A 285 9.47 7.21 31.17
CA ILE A 285 8.81 8.36 30.58
C ILE A 285 8.22 9.27 31.67
N LEU A 286 7.49 8.70 32.61
CA LEU A 286 6.85 9.46 33.73
C LEU A 286 7.87 10.18 34.59
N SER A 287 9.04 9.61 34.87
CA SER A 287 10.10 10.28 35.61
C SER A 287 10.67 11.52 34.92
N ARG A 288 10.62 11.55 33.56
CA ARG A 288 11.12 12.68 32.76
C ARG A 288 10.03 13.65 32.33
N ALA A 289 8.77 13.25 32.41
CA ALA A 289 7.63 14.04 31.90
C ALA A 289 7.52 15.44 32.58
N PRO A 290 7.76 15.62 33.92
CA PRO A 290 7.71 16.94 34.49
C PRO A 290 8.77 17.90 33.94
N ALA A 291 10.03 17.44 33.83
CA ALA A 291 11.12 18.25 33.29
C ALA A 291 10.91 18.56 31.80
N PHE A 292 10.45 17.57 31.04
CA PHE A 292 10.12 17.75 29.63
C PHE A 292 8.95 18.74 29.45
N GLY A 293 7.90 18.63 30.25
CA GLY A 293 6.77 19.55 30.23
C GLY A 293 7.19 20.99 30.56
N GLN A 294 8.09 21.17 31.52
CA GLN A 294 8.65 22.48 31.86
C GLN A 294 9.45 23.07 30.69
N THR A 295 10.33 22.26 30.08
CA THR A 295 11.11 22.68 28.87
C THR A 295 10.21 23.08 27.70
N LEU A 296 9.14 22.32 27.44
CA LEU A 296 8.18 22.68 26.39
C LEU A 296 7.44 23.98 26.71
N LYS A 297 7.06 24.20 27.98
CA LYS A 297 6.40 25.43 28.41
C LYS A 297 7.31 26.65 28.22
N GLU A 298 8.56 26.55 28.67
CA GLU A 298 9.55 27.62 28.50
C GLU A 298 9.82 27.93 27.02
N LEU A 299 9.89 26.90 26.17
CA LEU A 299 10.04 27.05 24.69
C LEU A 299 8.80 27.73 24.09
N HIS A 300 7.59 27.31 24.50
CA HIS A 300 6.33 27.89 24.05
C HIS A 300 6.20 29.36 24.42
N ASP A 301 6.47 29.69 25.69
CA ASP A 301 6.35 31.06 26.23
C ASP A 301 7.37 32.01 25.57
N ARG A 302 8.59 31.53 25.28
CA ARG A 302 9.62 32.29 24.56
C ARG A 302 9.24 32.55 23.11
N ASN A 303 8.62 31.56 22.41
CA ASN A 303 8.23 31.69 21.01
C ASN A 303 6.92 32.44 20.83
N GLY A 304 6.08 32.55 21.85
CA GLY A 304 4.84 33.33 21.83
C GLY A 304 5.05 34.84 22.01
N GLN A 305 6.29 35.27 22.30
CA GLN A 305 6.67 36.69 22.43
C GLN A 305 7.40 37.24 21.22
N ALA A 306 7.67 36.42 20.21
CA ALA A 306 8.29 36.79 18.95
C ALA A 306 7.23 36.99 17.88
#